data_7b87bc393fc4e94a5c2d49dd00141f7b
#
_entry.id   7b87bc393fc4e94a5c2d49dd00141f7b
#
_cell.length_a   1.000
_cell.length_b   1.000
_cell.length_c   1.000
_cell.angle_alpha   90.00
_cell.angle_beta   90.00
_cell.angle_gamma   90.00
#
_symmetry.space_group_name_H-M   'P 1'
#
loop_
_entity.id
_entity.type
_entity.pdbx_description
1 polymer ?
#
loop_
_entity_poly.entity_id
_entity_poly.type
_entity_poly.pdbx_seq_one_letter_code
_entity_poly.pdbx_strand_id
1 'polypeptide(L)'
;MKNILVPFEYIETMPHILDCALTIASKFSSRIQGVALQQRIDTFIAQEGSIIFDAHHDDSHKTKAQEFGLKFEEHINLAKTENNSLVGIDCRWLSQELKNQKYLGDISRVFDLVVVSRPYQEMQSASLSSIQTILFDGGRPVLLIPTNKEVTIGINVLISWNCTTESSRAVFASLPILKKAKKVTILTVEKVVTEGPSAEDVA
;
A
#
# COMPACT_ATOMS: atom_id res chain seq x y z
N MET A 1 -10.91 -11.02 -1.49
CA MET A 1 -10.22 -9.85 -0.89
C MET A 1 -11.19 -9.24 0.10
N LYS A 2 -10.89 -9.31 1.41
CA LYS A 2 -11.80 -8.85 2.47
C LYS A 2 -11.22 -7.71 3.30
N ASN A 3 -9.90 -7.73 3.53
CA ASN A 3 -9.22 -6.80 4.41
C ASN A 3 -8.09 -6.09 3.66
N ILE A 4 -8.09 -4.76 3.66
CA ILE A 4 -7.09 -3.91 3.01
C ILE A 4 -6.40 -3.09 4.10
N LEU A 5 -5.07 -3.14 4.15
CA LEU A 5 -4.25 -2.29 5.00
C LEU A 5 -3.74 -1.10 4.19
N VAL A 6 -3.82 0.09 4.78
CA VAL A 6 -3.31 1.32 4.18
C VAL A 6 -2.39 2.02 5.18
N PRO A 7 -1.09 1.74 5.13
CA PRO A 7 -0.11 2.42 5.96
C PRO A 7 0.26 3.79 5.37
N PHE A 8 0.37 4.80 6.23
CA PHE A 8 0.70 6.17 5.85
C PHE A 8 2.00 6.63 6.50
N GLU A 9 2.94 7.07 5.69
CA GLU A 9 4.16 7.75 6.12
C GLU A 9 4.05 9.27 6.00
N TYR A 10 3.22 9.74 5.05
CA TYR A 10 3.03 11.16 4.71
C TYR A 10 1.55 11.48 4.56
N ILE A 11 1.13 12.58 5.16
CA ILE A 11 -0.27 13.01 5.19
C ILE A 11 -0.73 13.52 3.82
N GLU A 12 0.19 14.09 3.06
CA GLU A 12 -0.07 14.71 1.75
C GLU A 12 -0.50 13.67 0.70
N THR A 13 -0.04 12.44 0.81
CA THR A 13 -0.39 11.36 -0.12
C THR A 13 -1.66 10.61 0.30
N MET A 14 -2.15 10.84 1.52
CA MET A 14 -3.27 10.11 2.10
C MET A 14 -4.56 10.19 1.27
N PRO A 15 -5.05 11.35 0.81
CA PRO A 15 -6.31 11.44 0.07
C PRO A 15 -6.31 10.53 -1.16
N HIS A 16 -5.29 10.66 -1.98
CA HIS A 16 -5.19 9.90 -3.24
C HIS A 16 -5.09 8.37 -3.02
N ILE A 17 -4.35 7.94 -1.99
CA ILE A 17 -4.23 6.51 -1.66
C ILE A 17 -5.56 5.98 -1.14
N LEU A 18 -6.27 6.77 -0.32
CA LEU A 18 -7.59 6.40 0.21
C LEU A 18 -8.63 6.28 -0.89
N ASP A 19 -8.68 7.19 -1.86
CA ASP A 19 -9.60 7.12 -3.00
C ASP A 19 -9.39 5.83 -3.80
N CYS A 20 -8.14 5.45 -4.02
CA CYS A 20 -7.79 4.20 -4.67
C CYS A 20 -8.20 2.98 -3.83
N ALA A 21 -7.95 3.00 -2.52
CA ALA A 21 -8.33 1.93 -1.61
C ALA A 21 -9.86 1.78 -1.51
N LEU A 22 -10.61 2.89 -1.44
CA LEU A 22 -12.07 2.93 -1.44
C LEU A 22 -12.64 2.36 -2.74
N THR A 23 -12.02 2.70 -3.90
CA THR A 23 -12.41 2.14 -5.21
C THR A 23 -12.30 0.61 -5.21
N ILE A 24 -11.22 0.06 -4.66
CA ILE A 24 -11.05 -1.38 -4.53
C ILE A 24 -12.04 -1.96 -3.53
N ALA A 25 -12.16 -1.35 -2.36
CA ALA A 25 -13.06 -1.81 -1.30
C ALA A 25 -14.52 -1.88 -1.77
N SER A 26 -14.96 -0.89 -2.55
CA SER A 26 -16.30 -0.88 -3.17
C SER A 26 -16.50 -2.07 -4.11
N LYS A 27 -15.50 -2.40 -4.95
CA LYS A 27 -15.60 -3.52 -5.91
C LYS A 27 -15.65 -4.90 -5.23
N PHE A 28 -15.08 -5.05 -4.03
CA PHE A 28 -14.91 -6.34 -3.37
C PHE A 28 -15.60 -6.45 -2.01
N SER A 29 -16.35 -5.42 -1.60
CA SER A 29 -16.98 -5.32 -0.27
C SER A 29 -15.93 -5.56 0.84
N SER A 30 -14.76 -4.94 0.66
CA SER A 30 -13.63 -5.05 1.59
C SER A 30 -13.76 -4.01 2.70
N ARG A 31 -13.13 -4.29 3.85
CA ARG A 31 -12.89 -3.27 4.87
C ARG A 31 -11.51 -2.66 4.69
N ILE A 32 -11.37 -1.40 5.10
CA ILE A 32 -10.10 -0.67 5.07
C ILE A 32 -9.64 -0.43 6.50
N GLN A 33 -8.35 -0.65 6.74
CA GLN A 33 -7.70 -0.26 7.98
C GLN A 33 -6.52 0.66 7.68
N GLY A 34 -6.62 1.91 8.13
CA GLY A 34 -5.54 2.90 8.06
C GLY A 34 -4.63 2.80 9.29
N VAL A 35 -3.35 3.08 9.13
CA VAL A 35 -2.38 3.13 10.21
C VAL A 35 -1.26 4.12 9.89
N ALA A 36 -0.80 4.88 10.89
CA ALA A 36 0.38 5.73 10.74
C ALA A 36 1.67 4.91 10.91
N LEU A 37 2.64 5.16 10.04
CA LEU A 37 4.00 4.68 10.19
C LEU A 37 4.89 5.80 10.71
N GLN A 38 5.74 5.45 11.67
CA GLN A 38 6.78 6.36 12.12
C GLN A 38 7.79 6.58 10.98
N GLN A 39 8.00 7.83 10.60
CA GLN A 39 9.06 8.18 9.66
C GLN A 39 10.41 7.86 10.29
N ARG A 40 11.30 7.20 9.53
CA ARG A 40 12.70 7.12 9.93
C ARG A 40 13.29 8.53 9.84
N ILE A 41 13.74 9.05 10.95
CA ILE A 41 14.70 10.14 10.93
C ILE A 41 16.03 9.46 10.60
N ASP A 42 16.54 9.66 9.39
CA ASP A 42 17.93 9.33 9.08
C ASP A 42 18.79 10.14 10.04
N THR A 43 19.37 9.45 11.03
CA THR A 43 20.32 10.05 11.95
C THR A 43 21.53 10.44 11.10
N PHE A 44 21.66 11.74 10.78
CA PHE A 44 22.89 12.27 10.25
C PHE A 44 23.96 12.07 11.32
N ILE A 45 24.90 11.18 11.05
CA ILE A 45 26.12 11.06 11.85
C ILE A 45 26.90 12.35 11.58
N ALA A 46 26.80 13.31 12.49
CA ALA A 46 27.70 14.47 12.47
C ALA A 46 29.12 13.96 12.61
N GLN A 47 30.06 14.51 11.84
CA GLN A 47 31.45 14.09 11.74
C GLN A 47 32.25 14.09 13.06
N GLU A 48 31.64 14.41 14.19
CA GLU A 48 32.28 14.49 15.52
C GLU A 48 31.73 13.48 16.55
N GLY A 49 31.15 12.38 16.12
CA GLY A 49 30.91 11.24 17.03
C GLY A 49 29.86 11.45 18.12
N SER A 50 29.08 12.53 18.11
CA SER A 50 28.00 12.77 19.05
C SER A 50 26.70 12.20 18.49
N ILE A 51 26.22 11.08 19.05
CA ILE A 51 24.88 10.56 18.78
C ILE A 51 23.92 11.46 19.58
N ILE A 52 23.22 12.37 18.90
CA ILE A 52 22.14 13.12 19.53
C ILE A 52 20.93 12.21 19.54
N PHE A 53 20.68 11.55 20.67
CA PHE A 53 19.38 10.94 20.94
C PHE A 53 18.39 12.07 21.24
N ASP A 54 17.47 12.34 20.35
CA ASP A 54 16.37 13.25 20.64
C ASP A 54 15.37 12.54 21.56
N ALA A 55 15.48 12.81 22.86
CA ALA A 55 14.64 12.23 23.90
C ALA A 55 13.19 12.79 23.92
N HIS A 56 12.87 13.77 23.06
CA HIS A 56 11.52 14.36 22.96
C HIS A 56 10.61 13.62 21.96
N HIS A 57 11.00 12.43 21.52
CA HIS A 57 10.36 11.72 20.39
C HIS A 57 8.97 11.16 20.68
N ASP A 58 8.62 10.81 21.91
CA ASP A 58 7.40 10.05 22.20
C ASP A 58 6.10 10.89 22.10
N ASP A 59 6.12 12.15 22.49
CA ASP A 59 4.91 13.00 22.49
C ASP A 59 4.61 13.61 21.08
N SER A 60 5.63 13.95 20.32
CA SER A 60 5.45 14.47 18.96
C SER A 60 4.88 13.42 17.99
N HIS A 61 5.20 12.14 18.20
CA HIS A 61 4.71 11.04 17.38
C HIS A 61 3.26 10.68 17.69
N LYS A 62 2.84 10.69 18.95
CA LYS A 62 1.43 10.51 19.31
C LYS A 62 0.56 11.59 18.69
N THR A 63 1.04 12.84 18.67
CA THR A 63 0.33 13.96 18.06
C THR A 63 0.19 13.75 16.54
N LYS A 64 1.23 13.28 15.86
CA LYS A 64 1.18 12.96 14.42
C LYS A 64 0.20 11.82 14.12
N ALA A 65 0.26 10.71 14.85
CA ALA A 65 -0.66 9.60 14.65
C ALA A 65 -2.13 10.00 14.85
N GLN A 66 -2.40 10.91 15.80
CA GLN A 66 -3.73 11.49 16.00
C GLN A 66 -4.14 12.39 14.83
N GLU A 67 -3.24 13.24 14.35
CA GLU A 67 -3.47 14.09 13.18
C GLU A 67 -3.81 13.25 11.93
N PHE A 68 -3.04 12.18 11.67
CA PHE A 68 -3.33 11.24 10.59
C PHE A 68 -4.69 10.58 10.76
N GLY A 69 -5.06 10.19 11.98
CA GLY A 69 -6.38 9.62 12.27
C GLY A 69 -7.52 10.57 11.97
N LEU A 70 -7.41 11.83 12.38
CA LEU A 70 -8.40 12.86 12.09
C LEU A 70 -8.55 13.11 10.59
N LYS A 71 -7.45 13.20 9.86
CA LYS A 71 -7.45 13.37 8.41
C LYS A 71 -8.02 12.17 7.66
N PHE A 72 -7.71 10.96 8.14
CA PHE A 72 -8.31 9.73 7.62
C PHE A 72 -9.84 9.76 7.77
N GLU A 73 -10.35 10.05 8.95
CA GLU A 73 -11.80 10.10 9.22
C GLU A 73 -12.48 11.21 8.43
N GLU A 74 -11.88 12.40 8.35
CA GLU A 74 -12.38 13.53 7.56
C GLU A 74 -12.54 13.12 6.09
N HIS A 75 -11.50 12.53 5.49
CA HIS A 75 -11.51 12.11 4.09
C HIS A 75 -12.53 11.01 3.82
N ILE A 76 -12.62 10.00 4.69
CA ILE A 76 -13.60 8.92 4.56
C ILE A 76 -15.03 9.45 4.63
N ASN A 77 -15.32 10.37 5.55
CA ASN A 77 -16.65 10.96 5.71
C ASN A 77 -17.01 11.79 4.47
N LEU A 78 -16.08 12.59 3.95
CA LEU A 78 -16.28 13.37 2.72
C LEU A 78 -16.58 12.43 1.54
N ALA A 79 -15.73 11.43 1.30
CA ALA A 79 -15.91 10.48 0.21
C ALA A 79 -17.25 9.72 0.28
N LYS A 80 -17.70 9.33 1.48
CA LYS A 80 -19.01 8.69 1.68
C LYS A 80 -20.17 9.63 1.42
N THR A 81 -20.01 10.92 1.68
CA THR A 81 -21.03 11.94 1.41
C THR A 81 -21.16 12.19 -0.09
N GLU A 82 -20.06 12.23 -0.81
CA GLU A 82 -20.02 12.44 -2.25
C GLU A 82 -20.46 11.21 -3.06
N ASN A 83 -20.24 10.01 -2.51
CA ASN A 83 -20.53 8.76 -3.20
C ASN A 83 -21.23 7.74 -2.30
N ASN A 84 -22.54 7.62 -2.46
CA ASN A 84 -23.38 6.70 -1.68
C ASN A 84 -22.96 5.22 -1.77
N SER A 85 -22.26 4.80 -2.83
CA SER A 85 -21.78 3.42 -2.95
C SER A 85 -20.70 3.07 -1.91
N LEU A 86 -20.10 4.07 -1.26
CA LEU A 86 -19.05 3.92 -0.26
C LEU A 86 -19.59 3.84 1.18
N VAL A 87 -20.85 4.16 1.41
CA VAL A 87 -21.46 4.25 2.76
C VAL A 87 -21.32 2.93 3.53
N GLY A 88 -21.49 1.79 2.86
CA GLY A 88 -21.40 0.45 3.48
C GLY A 88 -19.98 -0.06 3.74
N ILE A 89 -18.95 0.68 3.34
CA ILE A 89 -17.56 0.25 3.52
C ILE A 89 -17.11 0.50 4.97
N ASP A 90 -16.67 -0.56 5.66
CA ASP A 90 -16.08 -0.47 7.01
C ASP A 90 -14.66 0.07 6.89
N CYS A 91 -14.43 1.31 7.36
CA CYS A 91 -13.14 1.98 7.39
C CYS A 91 -12.78 2.26 8.84
N ARG A 92 -11.59 1.82 9.26
CA ARG A 92 -11.14 1.97 10.64
C ARG A 92 -9.74 2.54 10.68
N TRP A 93 -9.49 3.41 11.64
CA TRP A 93 -8.15 3.86 11.97
C TRP A 93 -7.57 3.01 13.10
N LEU A 94 -6.35 2.53 12.93
CA LEU A 94 -5.60 1.91 14.02
C LEU A 94 -4.89 3.03 14.80
N SER A 95 -5.38 3.30 16.01
CA SER A 95 -4.86 4.38 16.86
C SER A 95 -3.44 4.15 17.35
N GLN A 96 -2.94 2.92 17.25
CA GLN A 96 -1.58 2.57 17.59
C GLN A 96 -0.64 2.90 16.45
N GLU A 97 0.30 3.79 16.69
CA GLU A 97 1.39 4.06 15.74
C GLU A 97 2.31 2.84 15.62
N LEU A 98 2.70 2.51 14.40
CA LEU A 98 3.67 1.45 14.15
C LEU A 98 5.09 2.00 14.36
N LYS A 99 5.66 1.72 15.52
CA LYS A 99 6.96 2.25 15.97
C LYS A 99 8.15 1.81 15.12
N ASN A 100 8.02 0.74 14.35
CA ASN A 100 9.08 0.28 13.46
C ASN A 100 8.53 -0.58 12.32
N GLN A 101 9.38 -0.81 11.32
CA GLN A 101 9.03 -1.59 10.13
C GLN A 101 8.69 -3.05 10.43
N LYS A 102 9.26 -3.65 11.48
CA LYS A 102 8.92 -5.02 11.85
C LYS A 102 7.43 -5.17 12.17
N TYR A 103 6.87 -4.21 12.92
CA TYR A 103 5.42 -4.21 13.20
C TYR A 103 4.58 -4.08 11.93
N LEU A 104 5.06 -3.35 10.92
CA LEU A 104 4.39 -3.28 9.63
C LEU A 104 4.35 -4.64 8.94
N GLY A 105 5.46 -5.38 8.93
CA GLY A 105 5.50 -6.73 8.43
C GLY A 105 4.56 -7.67 9.20
N ASP A 106 4.60 -7.61 10.52
CA ASP A 106 3.76 -8.46 11.38
C ASP A 106 2.27 -8.20 11.18
N ILE A 107 1.83 -6.94 11.18
CA ILE A 107 0.41 -6.59 11.01
C ILE A 107 -0.08 -6.92 9.59
N SER A 108 0.75 -6.73 8.57
CA SER A 108 0.35 -6.97 7.19
C SER A 108 -0.07 -8.42 6.93
N ARG A 109 0.42 -9.39 7.72
CA ARG A 109 0.13 -10.83 7.57
C ARG A 109 -1.34 -11.20 7.65
N VAL A 110 -2.18 -10.39 8.30
CA VAL A 110 -3.62 -10.65 8.45
C VAL A 110 -4.48 -9.90 7.44
N PHE A 111 -3.87 -9.22 6.47
CA PHE A 111 -4.56 -8.51 5.39
C PHE A 111 -4.41 -9.24 4.05
N ASP A 112 -5.37 -9.04 3.16
CA ASP A 112 -5.35 -9.63 1.81
C ASP A 112 -4.55 -8.77 0.83
N LEU A 113 -4.48 -7.47 1.07
CA LEU A 113 -3.81 -6.49 0.23
C LEU A 113 -3.28 -5.35 1.10
N VAL A 114 -2.10 -4.85 0.77
CA VAL A 114 -1.58 -3.60 1.31
C VAL A 114 -1.50 -2.56 0.19
N VAL A 115 -2.06 -1.38 0.43
CA VAL A 115 -2.09 -0.28 -0.55
C VAL A 115 -1.21 0.85 -0.04
N VAL A 116 -0.22 1.23 -0.84
CA VAL A 116 0.75 2.28 -0.50
C VAL A 116 1.04 3.18 -1.70
N SER A 117 1.55 4.38 -1.46
CA SER A 117 2.07 5.22 -2.54
C SER A 117 3.30 4.58 -3.18
N ARG A 118 3.45 4.76 -4.51
CA ARG A 118 4.67 4.38 -5.20
C ARG A 118 5.83 5.27 -4.71
N PRO A 119 7.00 4.69 -4.37
CA PRO A 119 8.19 5.48 -4.03
C PRO A 119 8.58 6.41 -5.17
N TYR A 120 8.85 7.67 -4.84
CA TYR A 120 9.34 8.66 -5.79
C TYR A 120 10.40 9.53 -5.11
N GLN A 121 11.55 9.73 -5.77
CA GLN A 121 12.72 10.37 -5.16
C GLN A 121 12.52 11.82 -4.73
N GLU A 122 11.57 12.52 -5.35
CA GLU A 122 11.33 13.96 -5.13
C GLU A 122 10.05 14.26 -4.34
N MET A 123 9.30 13.24 -3.92
CA MET A 123 8.01 13.40 -3.25
C MET A 123 7.96 12.62 -1.94
N GLN A 124 7.17 13.16 -1.02
CA GLN A 124 6.79 12.46 0.22
C GLN A 124 5.93 11.24 -0.12
N SER A 125 6.56 10.09 -0.25
CA SER A 125 5.93 8.83 -0.67
C SER A 125 6.39 7.68 0.22
N ALA A 126 5.74 6.51 0.13
CA ALA A 126 6.14 5.34 0.91
C ALA A 126 7.63 5.01 0.70
N SER A 127 8.32 4.68 1.77
CA SER A 127 9.73 4.28 1.69
C SER A 127 9.88 2.92 1.03
N LEU A 128 10.97 2.73 0.28
CA LEU A 128 11.28 1.43 -0.32
C LEU A 128 11.43 0.34 0.77
N SER A 129 11.96 0.69 1.93
CA SER A 129 12.11 -0.23 3.05
C SER A 129 10.76 -0.70 3.63
N SER A 130 9.74 0.15 3.68
CA SER A 130 8.39 -0.25 4.07
C SER A 130 7.79 -1.24 3.09
N ILE A 131 7.96 -1.00 1.78
CA ILE A 131 7.47 -1.92 0.73
C ILE A 131 8.18 -3.26 0.82
N GLN A 132 9.50 -3.28 0.99
CA GLN A 132 10.29 -4.49 1.17
C GLN A 132 9.82 -5.29 2.41
N THR A 133 9.58 -4.62 3.52
CA THR A 133 9.07 -5.26 4.74
C THR A 133 7.70 -5.90 4.52
N ILE A 134 6.77 -5.23 3.83
CA ILE A 134 5.46 -5.81 3.53
C ILE A 134 5.60 -7.05 2.64
N LEU A 135 6.46 -6.99 1.62
CA LEU A 135 6.63 -8.08 0.66
C LEU A 135 7.35 -9.28 1.28
N PHE A 136 8.45 -9.06 2.00
CA PHE A 136 9.34 -10.14 2.48
C PHE A 136 8.96 -10.62 3.88
N ASP A 137 8.68 -9.71 4.82
CA ASP A 137 8.34 -10.09 6.20
C ASP A 137 6.84 -10.33 6.35
N GLY A 138 6.00 -9.56 5.68
CA GLY A 138 4.56 -9.72 5.65
C GLY A 138 4.09 -10.78 4.68
N GLY A 139 4.80 -11.01 3.58
CA GLY A 139 4.42 -11.97 2.53
C GLY A 139 3.07 -11.62 1.88
N ARG A 140 2.74 -10.34 1.78
CA ARG A 140 1.46 -9.89 1.23
C ARG A 140 1.62 -9.13 -0.08
N PRO A 141 0.64 -9.23 -0.98
CA PRO A 141 0.64 -8.45 -2.20
C PRO A 141 0.55 -6.97 -1.86
N VAL A 142 1.29 -6.16 -2.61
CA VAL A 142 1.32 -4.71 -2.46
C VAL A 142 0.77 -4.07 -3.73
N LEU A 143 -0.16 -3.15 -3.57
CA LEU A 143 -0.61 -2.28 -4.64
C LEU A 143 0.07 -0.91 -4.49
N LEU A 144 0.92 -0.58 -5.46
CA LEU A 144 1.63 0.70 -5.52
C LEU A 144 0.80 1.71 -6.30
N ILE A 145 0.37 2.78 -5.64
CA ILE A 145 -0.43 3.84 -6.25
C ILE A 145 0.50 4.97 -6.73
N PRO A 146 0.45 5.36 -8.02
CA PRO A 146 1.16 6.53 -8.52
C PRO A 146 0.69 7.80 -7.83
N THR A 147 1.61 8.73 -7.51
CA THR A 147 1.31 9.92 -6.70
C THR A 147 0.63 11.06 -7.47
N ASN A 148 0.65 11.06 -8.81
CA ASN A 148 0.30 12.22 -9.62
C ASN A 148 -0.71 11.96 -10.74
N LYS A 149 -1.48 10.86 -10.72
CA LYS A 149 -2.42 10.55 -11.81
C LYS A 149 -3.72 10.01 -11.28
N GLU A 150 -4.83 10.39 -11.91
CA GLU A 150 -6.06 9.65 -11.77
C GLU A 150 -5.83 8.20 -12.18
N VAL A 151 -6.19 7.27 -11.31
CA VAL A 151 -5.94 5.85 -11.49
C VAL A 151 -7.25 5.11 -11.68
N THR A 152 -7.40 4.48 -12.83
CA THR A 152 -8.48 3.49 -13.05
C THR A 152 -7.95 2.11 -12.69
N ILE A 153 -8.44 1.54 -11.59
CA ILE A 153 -7.94 0.25 -11.09
C ILE A 153 -8.74 -0.91 -11.65
N GLY A 154 -8.03 -1.88 -12.24
CA GLY A 154 -8.58 -3.17 -12.64
C GLY A 154 -9.58 -3.14 -13.79
N ILE A 155 -9.50 -2.15 -14.70
CA ILE A 155 -10.27 -2.14 -15.96
C ILE A 155 -9.47 -2.82 -17.07
N ASN A 156 -8.28 -2.29 -17.35
CA ASN A 156 -7.33 -2.90 -18.27
C ASN A 156 -6.10 -3.30 -17.44
N VAL A 157 -5.77 -4.57 -17.43
CA VAL A 157 -4.68 -5.10 -16.62
C VAL A 157 -3.61 -5.69 -17.51
N LEU A 158 -2.37 -5.33 -17.25
CA LEU A 158 -1.20 -5.92 -17.88
C LEU A 158 -0.51 -6.84 -16.86
N ILE A 159 -0.31 -8.08 -17.25
CA ILE A 159 0.51 -9.04 -16.51
C ILE A 159 1.90 -9.06 -17.16
N SER A 160 2.93 -8.69 -16.42
CA SER A 160 4.33 -8.89 -16.84
C SER A 160 4.77 -10.29 -16.41
N TRP A 161 4.85 -11.21 -17.39
CA TRP A 161 5.13 -12.62 -17.13
C TRP A 161 6.58 -12.96 -17.51
N ASN A 162 7.31 -13.57 -16.58
CA ASN A 162 8.70 -14.02 -16.79
C ASN A 162 8.97 -15.44 -16.28
N CYS A 163 7.93 -16.24 -16.05
CA CYS A 163 7.99 -17.63 -15.57
C CYS A 163 8.57 -17.83 -14.16
N THR A 164 8.76 -16.76 -13.37
CA THR A 164 9.27 -16.90 -11.99
C THR A 164 8.17 -17.18 -10.98
N THR A 165 8.56 -17.68 -9.80
CA THR A 165 7.66 -17.85 -8.64
C THR A 165 7.02 -16.53 -8.23
N GLU A 166 7.72 -15.42 -8.35
CA GLU A 166 7.25 -14.09 -8.00
C GLU A 166 6.13 -13.64 -8.94
N SER A 167 6.31 -13.80 -10.26
CA SER A 167 5.26 -13.49 -11.23
C SER A 167 4.04 -14.38 -11.05
N SER A 168 4.24 -15.68 -10.80
CA SER A 168 3.14 -16.62 -10.50
C SER A 168 2.36 -16.21 -9.24
N ARG A 169 3.04 -15.87 -8.15
CA ARG A 169 2.41 -15.39 -6.91
C ARG A 169 1.67 -14.08 -7.12
N ALA A 170 2.23 -13.15 -7.91
CA ALA A 170 1.59 -11.88 -8.24
C ALA A 170 0.29 -12.11 -9.03
N VAL A 171 0.30 -12.98 -10.03
CA VAL A 171 -0.90 -13.36 -10.80
C VAL A 171 -1.95 -13.97 -9.87
N PHE A 172 -1.57 -14.96 -9.05
CA PHE A 172 -2.49 -15.62 -8.13
C PHE A 172 -3.12 -14.63 -7.13
N ALA A 173 -2.33 -13.75 -6.54
CA ALA A 173 -2.82 -12.74 -5.61
C ALA A 173 -3.74 -11.71 -6.27
N SER A 174 -3.54 -11.43 -7.57
CA SER A 174 -4.36 -10.48 -8.34
C SER A 174 -5.61 -11.09 -8.97
N LEU A 175 -5.81 -12.41 -8.90
CA LEU A 175 -6.98 -13.10 -9.49
C LEU A 175 -8.34 -12.43 -9.21
N PRO A 176 -8.63 -11.93 -8.00
CA PRO A 176 -9.89 -11.22 -7.77
C PRO A 176 -10.06 -10.00 -8.68
N ILE A 177 -8.98 -9.26 -8.93
CA ILE A 177 -8.98 -8.07 -9.81
C ILE A 177 -9.05 -8.50 -11.27
N LEU A 178 -8.25 -9.49 -11.67
CA LEU A 178 -8.20 -10.02 -13.04
C LEU A 178 -9.57 -10.53 -13.49
N LYS A 179 -10.29 -11.27 -12.64
CA LYS A 179 -11.65 -11.79 -12.93
C LYS A 179 -12.69 -10.69 -13.17
N LYS A 180 -12.48 -9.47 -12.69
CA LYS A 180 -13.37 -8.32 -12.90
C LYS A 180 -12.85 -7.34 -13.96
N ALA A 181 -11.68 -7.58 -14.54
CA ALA A 181 -11.11 -6.75 -15.57
C ALA A 181 -11.89 -6.86 -16.88
N LYS A 182 -11.97 -5.75 -17.63
CA LYS A 182 -12.52 -5.76 -18.99
C LYS A 182 -11.54 -6.40 -19.97
N LYS A 183 -10.26 -6.19 -19.74
CA LYS A 183 -9.19 -6.74 -20.59
C LYS A 183 -7.99 -7.08 -19.72
N VAL A 184 -7.45 -8.28 -19.93
CA VAL A 184 -6.17 -8.71 -19.39
C VAL A 184 -5.23 -8.97 -20.56
N THR A 185 -4.03 -8.41 -20.49
CA THR A 185 -2.97 -8.60 -21.49
C THR A 185 -1.77 -9.19 -20.78
N ILE A 186 -1.18 -10.23 -21.35
CA ILE A 186 0.06 -10.83 -20.84
C ILE A 186 1.21 -10.35 -21.70
N LEU A 187 2.22 -9.77 -21.06
CA LEU A 187 3.45 -9.29 -21.68
C LEU A 187 4.62 -10.16 -21.25
N THR A 188 5.35 -10.68 -22.22
CA THR A 188 6.59 -11.43 -22.04
C THR A 188 7.71 -10.73 -22.80
N VAL A 189 8.89 -10.62 -22.16
CA VAL A 189 10.10 -10.06 -22.80
C VAL A 189 11.09 -11.18 -23.01
N GLU A 190 11.36 -11.55 -24.27
CA GLU A 190 12.09 -12.75 -24.67
C GLU A 190 13.44 -12.99 -23.98
N LYS A 191 14.20 -11.95 -23.67
CA LYS A 191 15.53 -12.08 -23.04
C LYS A 191 15.50 -12.14 -21.51
N VAL A 192 14.33 -12.07 -20.90
CA VAL A 192 14.17 -11.99 -19.44
C VAL A 192 13.34 -13.16 -18.89
N VAL A 193 12.89 -14.06 -19.80
CA VAL A 193 12.09 -15.22 -19.43
C VAL A 193 13.03 -16.34 -18.95
N THR A 194 12.71 -16.93 -17.81
CA THR A 194 13.29 -18.21 -17.38
C THR A 194 12.58 -19.37 -18.09
N GLU A 195 13.24 -20.54 -18.14
CA GLU A 195 12.58 -21.76 -18.62
C GLU A 195 11.35 -22.07 -17.76
N GLY A 196 10.21 -22.36 -18.41
CA GLY A 196 8.96 -22.67 -17.70
C GLY A 196 7.71 -22.40 -18.52
N PRO A 197 6.52 -22.33 -17.87
CA PRO A 197 5.24 -22.15 -18.54
C PRO A 197 5.20 -20.87 -19.38
N SER A 198 4.65 -20.99 -20.59
CA SER A 198 4.49 -19.87 -21.51
C SER A 198 3.44 -18.87 -21.05
N ALA A 199 3.34 -17.72 -21.74
CA ALA A 199 2.25 -16.77 -21.50
C ALA A 199 0.87 -17.37 -21.86
N GLU A 200 0.82 -18.29 -22.80
CA GLU A 200 -0.40 -18.99 -23.21
C GLU A 200 -0.89 -19.98 -22.15
N ASP A 201 0.03 -20.60 -21.38
CA ASP A 201 -0.34 -21.47 -20.25
C ASP A 201 -0.92 -20.70 -19.06
N VAL A 202 -0.71 -19.38 -19.01
CA VAL A 202 -1.22 -18.51 -17.94
C VAL A 202 -2.55 -17.86 -18.33
N ALA A 203 -2.88 -17.81 -19.61
CA ALA A 203 -4.09 -17.15 -20.12
C ALA A 203 -5.35 -17.99 -19.86
#